data_b1280ba3c920fc0dfae919b9b61c416f
#
_entry.id   b1280ba3c920fc0dfae919b9b61c416f
#
_cell.length_a   1.000
_cell.length_b   1.000
_cell.length_c   1.000
_cell.angle_alpha   90.00
_cell.angle_beta   90.00
_cell.angle_gamma   90.00
#
_symmetry.space_group_name_H-M   'P 1'
#
loop_
_entity.id
_entity.type
_entity.pdbx_description
1 polymer ?
#
loop_
_entity_poly.entity_id
_entity_poly.type
_entity_poly.pdbx_seq_one_letter_code
_entity_poly.pdbx_strand_id
1 'polypeptide(L)'
;VRRELHGFWTVADARERPAGEPWGLTGVRAKGLPGARLSMSFGVGEEAGDASGRLGLYYLERPEMGTLEVRIDGELVGRLPEVAPEKAGARVAVWPVRGRGHTLEVLNVGTAPVTLFGAALDLDQPGIRYDALGLPGSTSMLADGFDKDVLARQLEAREADLYVLFYGTNESAIAKLDPERLRRHYRSLLATLRRASPESDCLLIGPTDRLKKQNARWVEAPSINTVIRVLRELAREEGLLS
;
A
#
# COMPACT_ATOMS: atom_id res chain seq x y z
N VAL A 1 12.37 -9.04 -3.90
CA VAL A 1 11.22 -9.95 -4.11
C VAL A 1 11.11 -10.26 -5.60
N ARG A 2 11.11 -11.53 -5.96
CA ARG A 2 10.77 -12.00 -7.32
C ARG A 2 9.33 -12.48 -7.31
N ARG A 3 8.57 -12.19 -8.39
CA ARG A 3 7.15 -12.53 -8.52
C ARG A 3 6.91 -13.25 -9.83
N GLU A 4 6.15 -14.33 -9.79
CA GLU A 4 5.71 -15.11 -10.97
C GLU A 4 4.20 -15.31 -10.91
N LEU A 5 3.52 -15.05 -12.02
CA LEU A 5 2.07 -15.19 -12.18
C LEU A 5 1.80 -16.27 -13.22
N HIS A 6 0.97 -17.24 -12.89
CA HIS A 6 0.51 -18.30 -13.79
C HIS A 6 -1.02 -18.33 -13.82
N GLY A 7 -1.60 -18.59 -14.98
CA GLY A 7 -3.06 -18.56 -15.18
C GLY A 7 -3.58 -17.13 -15.38
N PHE A 8 -4.87 -16.94 -15.18
CA PHE A 8 -5.55 -15.67 -15.47
C PHE A 8 -5.49 -14.72 -14.28
N TRP A 9 -4.58 -13.76 -14.33
CA TRP A 9 -4.49 -12.63 -13.40
C TRP A 9 -4.73 -11.32 -14.11
N THR A 10 -5.48 -10.44 -13.47
CA THR A 10 -5.54 -9.02 -13.83
C THR A 10 -4.88 -8.22 -12.72
N VAL A 11 -3.79 -7.55 -13.05
CA VAL A 11 -3.09 -6.64 -12.12
C VAL A 11 -3.45 -5.21 -12.54
N ALA A 12 -3.93 -4.43 -11.59
CA ALA A 12 -4.28 -3.03 -11.80
C ALA A 12 -3.68 -2.16 -10.70
N ASP A 13 -3.42 -0.90 -11.02
CA ASP A 13 -3.02 0.09 -10.05
C ASP A 13 -4.02 1.26 -9.96
N ALA A 14 -4.00 1.97 -8.83
CA ALA A 14 -4.98 3.01 -8.51
C ALA A 14 -4.92 4.24 -9.45
N ARG A 15 -3.82 4.42 -10.22
CA ARG A 15 -3.69 5.52 -11.20
C ARG A 15 -4.60 5.31 -12.41
N GLU A 16 -4.87 4.06 -12.77
CA GLU A 16 -5.76 3.70 -13.88
C GLU A 16 -7.23 3.89 -13.54
N ARG A 17 -7.55 4.04 -12.24
CA ARG A 17 -8.90 4.24 -11.69
C ARG A 17 -9.96 3.26 -12.21
N PRO A 18 -9.67 1.98 -12.44
CA PRO A 18 -10.71 1.04 -12.81
C PRO A 18 -11.73 0.92 -11.67
N ALA A 19 -13.01 0.94 -12.03
CA ALA A 19 -14.11 0.78 -11.08
C ALA A 19 -14.09 -0.60 -10.40
N GLY A 20 -14.72 -0.71 -9.25
CA GLY A 20 -15.05 -1.97 -8.59
C GLY A 20 -14.36 -2.20 -7.26
N GLU A 21 -13.35 -3.08 -7.21
CA GLU A 21 -12.77 -3.56 -5.96
C GLU A 21 -11.80 -2.56 -5.32
N PRO A 22 -11.66 -2.59 -3.98
CA PRO A 22 -10.72 -1.72 -3.27
C PRO A 22 -9.26 -1.99 -3.63
N TRP A 23 -8.39 -1.06 -3.23
CA TRP A 23 -6.95 -1.11 -3.48
C TRP A 23 -6.19 -1.66 -2.28
N GLY A 24 -5.07 -2.32 -2.57
CA GLY A 24 -4.07 -2.61 -1.58
C GLY A 24 -3.35 -1.35 -1.08
N LEU A 25 -2.64 -1.47 0.02
CA LEU A 25 -1.87 -0.40 0.67
C LEU A 25 -0.89 0.28 -0.30
N THR A 26 -0.31 -0.47 -1.23
CA THR A 26 0.58 0.03 -2.28
C THR A 26 -0.16 0.65 -3.47
N GLY A 27 -1.49 0.73 -3.44
CA GLY A 27 -2.31 1.14 -4.57
C GLY A 27 -2.38 0.11 -5.71
N VAL A 28 -2.02 -1.14 -5.44
CA VAL A 28 -2.07 -2.25 -6.40
C VAL A 28 -3.02 -3.32 -5.92
N ARG A 29 -3.69 -3.97 -6.84
CA ARG A 29 -4.45 -5.20 -6.61
C ARG A 29 -4.20 -6.21 -7.73
N ALA A 30 -4.25 -7.49 -7.39
CA ALA A 30 -4.18 -8.60 -8.34
C ALA A 30 -5.43 -9.47 -8.19
N LYS A 31 -6.23 -9.56 -9.25
CA LYS A 31 -7.44 -10.40 -9.28
C LYS A 31 -7.12 -11.69 -10.04
N GLY A 32 -7.25 -12.82 -9.36
CA GLY A 32 -7.02 -14.15 -9.91
C GLY A 32 -8.31 -14.92 -10.12
N LEU A 33 -8.52 -15.48 -11.31
CA LEU A 33 -9.64 -16.38 -11.60
C LEU A 33 -9.37 -17.78 -11.00
N PRO A 34 -10.36 -18.69 -10.99
CA PRO A 34 -10.15 -20.09 -10.61
C PRO A 34 -8.96 -20.72 -11.31
N GLY A 35 -8.10 -21.42 -10.58
CA GLY A 35 -6.85 -22.01 -11.07
C GLY A 35 -5.66 -21.04 -11.20
N ALA A 36 -5.85 -19.75 -10.94
CA ALA A 36 -4.75 -18.77 -10.96
C ALA A 36 -3.76 -19.02 -9.81
N ARG A 37 -2.45 -19.02 -10.12
CA ARG A 37 -1.37 -19.23 -9.16
C ARG A 37 -0.42 -18.04 -9.15
N LEU A 38 -0.05 -17.58 -7.97
CA LEU A 38 0.98 -16.58 -7.73
C LEU A 38 2.09 -17.20 -6.90
N SER A 39 3.34 -16.98 -7.31
CA SER A 39 4.52 -17.31 -6.52
C SER A 39 5.32 -16.03 -6.25
N MET A 40 5.73 -15.82 -5.00
CA MET A 40 6.57 -14.72 -4.56
C MET A 40 7.74 -15.24 -3.75
N SER A 41 8.98 -14.95 -4.19
CA SER A 41 10.18 -15.31 -3.44
C SER A 41 10.71 -14.09 -2.69
N PHE A 42 10.93 -14.26 -1.41
CA PHE A 42 11.50 -13.29 -0.48
C PHE A 42 12.90 -13.76 -0.10
N GLY A 43 13.86 -12.87 -0.13
CA GLY A 43 15.22 -13.12 0.37
C GLY A 43 15.59 -12.04 1.37
N VAL A 44 16.34 -12.39 2.39
CA VAL A 44 16.96 -11.46 3.33
C VAL A 44 18.47 -11.50 3.14
N GLY A 45 19.17 -10.41 3.43
CA GLY A 45 20.62 -10.33 3.31
C GLY A 45 21.34 -11.34 4.20
N GLU A 46 22.60 -11.62 3.90
CA GLU A 46 23.44 -12.56 4.67
C GLU A 46 23.53 -12.18 6.16
N GLU A 47 23.45 -10.89 6.47
CA GLU A 47 23.48 -10.34 7.83
C GLU A 47 22.29 -10.78 8.69
N ALA A 48 21.15 -11.13 8.08
CA ALA A 48 19.96 -11.56 8.81
C ALA A 48 20.12 -12.96 9.46
N GLY A 49 21.13 -13.71 9.07
CA GLY A 49 21.39 -15.03 9.65
C GLY A 49 20.21 -15.98 9.52
N ASP A 50 19.96 -16.78 10.56
CA ASP A 50 18.84 -17.72 10.67
C ASP A 50 17.68 -17.09 11.44
N ALA A 51 17.28 -15.88 11.01
CA ALA A 51 16.28 -15.08 11.69
C ALA A 51 14.90 -15.73 11.68
N SER A 52 14.18 -15.56 12.78
CA SER A 52 12.73 -15.74 12.81
C SER A 52 12.04 -14.55 12.17
N GLY A 53 10.86 -14.79 11.62
CA GLY A 53 10.08 -13.74 11.00
C GLY A 53 8.62 -14.15 10.79
N ARG A 54 7.86 -13.25 10.18
CA ARG A 54 6.46 -13.44 9.86
C ARG A 54 6.22 -13.13 8.40
N LEU A 55 5.61 -14.04 7.66
CA LEU A 55 5.19 -13.84 6.28
C LEU A 55 3.68 -13.54 6.27
N GLY A 56 3.32 -12.35 5.82
CA GLY A 56 1.94 -11.87 5.75
C GLY A 56 1.41 -11.85 4.31
N LEU A 57 0.21 -12.39 4.08
CA LEU A 57 -0.54 -12.27 2.83
C LEU A 57 -1.72 -11.32 3.03
N TYR A 58 -1.76 -10.24 2.25
CA TYR A 58 -2.82 -9.23 2.26
C TYR A 58 -3.81 -9.53 1.14
N TYR A 59 -5.09 -9.70 1.48
CA TYR A 59 -6.13 -10.06 0.52
C TYR A 59 -7.48 -9.41 0.86
N LEU A 60 -8.38 -9.42 -0.12
CA LEU A 60 -9.76 -9.01 0.06
C LEU A 60 -10.59 -10.25 0.40
N GLU A 61 -11.11 -10.28 1.61
CA GLU A 61 -12.10 -11.26 2.03
C GLU A 61 -13.50 -10.78 1.67
N ARG A 62 -14.35 -11.66 1.14
CA ARG A 62 -15.76 -11.38 0.82
C ARG A 62 -16.56 -12.67 0.70
N PRO A 63 -17.89 -12.64 0.90
CA PRO A 63 -18.73 -13.83 0.92
C PRO A 63 -18.57 -14.76 -0.30
N GLU A 64 -18.37 -14.16 -1.46
CA GLU A 64 -18.35 -14.87 -2.76
C GLU A 64 -16.92 -15.05 -3.30
N MET A 65 -15.89 -14.95 -2.46
CA MET A 65 -14.53 -15.19 -2.92
C MET A 65 -14.22 -16.66 -3.14
N GLY A 66 -13.27 -16.93 -4.03
CA GLY A 66 -12.70 -18.26 -4.19
C GLY A 66 -11.88 -18.70 -2.97
N THR A 67 -11.55 -19.97 -2.91
CA THR A 67 -10.69 -20.51 -1.87
C THR A 67 -9.23 -20.40 -2.29
N LEU A 68 -8.41 -19.77 -1.46
CA LEU A 68 -6.97 -19.70 -1.62
C LEU A 68 -6.31 -20.87 -0.88
N GLU A 69 -5.54 -21.68 -1.58
CA GLU A 69 -4.57 -22.57 -0.96
C GLU A 69 -3.23 -21.83 -0.87
N VAL A 70 -2.65 -21.77 0.34
CA VAL A 70 -1.42 -21.06 0.62
C VAL A 70 -0.33 -22.04 1.02
N ARG A 71 0.81 -21.95 0.34
CA ARG A 71 2.01 -22.73 0.63
C ARG A 71 3.18 -21.81 0.92
N ILE A 72 4.03 -22.22 1.86
CA ILE A 72 5.31 -21.58 2.15
C ILE A 72 6.38 -22.67 2.00
N ASP A 73 7.36 -22.41 1.15
CA ASP A 73 8.46 -23.33 0.86
C ASP A 73 7.99 -24.73 0.41
N GLY A 74 6.85 -24.76 -0.31
CA GLY A 74 6.21 -25.98 -0.79
C GLY A 74 5.25 -26.64 0.20
N GLU A 75 5.30 -26.29 1.49
CA GLU A 75 4.40 -26.84 2.51
C GLU A 75 3.07 -26.10 2.55
N LEU A 76 1.96 -26.82 2.63
CA LEU A 76 0.62 -26.26 2.79
C LEU A 76 0.47 -25.69 4.20
N VAL A 77 0.32 -24.35 4.30
CA VAL A 77 0.19 -23.65 5.58
C VAL A 77 -1.23 -23.18 5.89
N GLY A 78 -2.13 -23.21 4.91
CA GLY A 78 -3.53 -22.85 5.14
C GLY A 78 -4.38 -22.78 3.89
N ARG A 79 -5.70 -22.64 4.12
CA ARG A 79 -6.70 -22.30 3.12
C ARG A 79 -7.52 -21.11 3.59
N LEU A 80 -7.74 -20.15 2.71
CA LEU A 80 -8.42 -18.90 3.02
C LEU A 80 -9.65 -18.71 2.11
N PRO A 81 -10.75 -18.17 2.64
CA PRO A 81 -10.95 -17.87 4.05
C PRO A 81 -11.09 -19.17 4.87
N GLU A 82 -10.71 -19.14 6.13
CA GLU A 82 -10.88 -20.29 7.04
C GLU A 82 -12.36 -20.53 7.36
N VAL A 83 -13.12 -19.44 7.43
CA VAL A 83 -14.57 -19.42 7.62
C VAL A 83 -15.18 -18.48 6.59
N ALA A 84 -16.33 -18.85 6.03
CA ALA A 84 -17.02 -18.00 5.06
C ALA A 84 -17.33 -16.62 5.67
N PRO A 85 -16.85 -15.52 5.07
CA PRO A 85 -17.04 -14.19 5.62
C PRO A 85 -18.46 -13.69 5.38
N GLU A 86 -19.00 -12.94 6.35
CA GLU A 86 -20.33 -12.32 6.22
C GLU A 86 -20.31 -11.04 5.38
N LYS A 87 -19.18 -10.33 5.37
CA LYS A 87 -19.01 -9.04 4.65
C LYS A 87 -17.61 -8.91 4.07
N ALA A 88 -17.49 -8.04 3.07
CA ALA A 88 -16.20 -7.72 2.47
C ALA A 88 -15.31 -6.90 3.41
N GLY A 89 -14.00 -7.16 3.37
CA GLY A 89 -13.00 -6.41 4.12
C GLY A 89 -11.57 -6.84 3.80
N ALA A 90 -10.59 -6.00 4.10
CA ALA A 90 -9.19 -6.41 4.03
C ALA A 90 -8.86 -7.39 5.16
N ARG A 91 -8.04 -8.38 4.83
CA ARG A 91 -7.49 -9.35 5.78
C ARG A 91 -5.99 -9.51 5.55
N VAL A 92 -5.32 -9.87 6.64
CA VAL A 92 -3.91 -10.28 6.60
C VAL A 92 -3.82 -11.63 7.29
N ALA A 93 -3.44 -12.64 6.53
CA ALA A 93 -3.09 -13.93 7.08
C ALA A 93 -1.59 -13.97 7.32
N VAL A 94 -1.14 -14.43 8.49
CA VAL A 94 0.26 -14.34 8.93
C VAL A 94 0.74 -15.72 9.38
N TRP A 95 1.90 -16.11 8.91
CA TRP A 95 2.56 -17.36 9.29
C TRP A 95 3.98 -17.09 9.81
N PRO A 96 4.38 -17.74 10.90
CA PRO A 96 5.77 -17.69 11.35
C PRO A 96 6.66 -18.41 10.36
N VAL A 97 7.83 -17.84 10.10
CA VAL A 97 8.86 -18.42 9.23
C VAL A 97 10.24 -18.31 9.87
N ARG A 98 11.19 -19.15 9.43
CA ARG A 98 12.56 -19.09 9.94
C ARG A 98 13.53 -19.40 8.80
N GLY A 99 14.55 -18.56 8.66
CA GLY A 99 15.57 -18.72 7.63
C GLY A 99 15.75 -17.49 6.74
N ARG A 100 16.61 -17.61 5.73
CA ARG A 100 17.06 -16.49 4.90
C ARG A 100 16.22 -16.21 3.66
N GLY A 101 15.37 -17.14 3.29
CA GLY A 101 14.57 -16.99 2.08
C GLY A 101 13.35 -17.86 2.12
N HIS A 102 12.24 -17.31 1.64
CA HIS A 102 10.97 -18.02 1.62
C HIS A 102 10.27 -17.81 0.30
N THR A 103 9.55 -18.84 -0.13
CA THR A 103 8.65 -18.77 -1.29
C THR A 103 7.22 -18.94 -0.82
N LEU A 104 6.42 -17.88 -1.02
CA LEU A 104 4.97 -17.90 -0.82
C LEU A 104 4.29 -18.26 -2.14
N GLU A 105 3.51 -19.32 -2.13
CA GLU A 105 2.67 -19.71 -3.25
C GLU A 105 1.20 -19.60 -2.87
N VAL A 106 0.41 -18.99 -3.73
CA VAL A 106 -1.03 -18.83 -3.55
C VAL A 106 -1.74 -19.37 -4.77
N LEU A 107 -2.62 -20.34 -4.58
CA LEU A 107 -3.42 -20.96 -5.63
C LEU A 107 -4.90 -20.75 -5.36
N ASN A 108 -5.64 -20.21 -6.32
CA ASN A 108 -7.09 -20.18 -6.25
C ASN A 108 -7.66 -21.55 -6.63
N VAL A 109 -8.00 -22.36 -5.62
CA VAL A 109 -8.62 -23.70 -5.78
C VAL A 109 -10.14 -23.64 -5.77
N GLY A 110 -10.74 -22.48 -5.53
CA GLY A 110 -12.18 -22.26 -5.53
C GLY A 110 -12.75 -21.99 -6.92
N THR A 111 -14.05 -21.74 -6.95
CA THR A 111 -14.82 -21.53 -8.19
C THR A 111 -15.08 -20.06 -8.50
N ALA A 112 -14.73 -19.13 -7.59
CA ALA A 112 -14.92 -17.69 -7.73
C ALA A 112 -13.57 -16.96 -7.77
N PRO A 113 -13.51 -15.71 -8.27
CA PRO A 113 -12.30 -14.91 -8.27
C PRO A 113 -11.83 -14.56 -6.85
N VAL A 114 -10.52 -14.34 -6.73
CA VAL A 114 -9.86 -13.84 -5.50
C VAL A 114 -9.14 -12.53 -5.79
N THR A 115 -8.97 -11.68 -4.78
CA THR A 115 -8.24 -10.42 -4.90
C THR A 115 -7.15 -10.35 -3.84
N LEU A 116 -5.91 -10.20 -4.31
CA LEU A 116 -4.72 -10.06 -3.48
C LEU A 116 -4.23 -8.61 -3.53
N PHE A 117 -3.74 -8.12 -2.40
CA PHE A 117 -3.15 -6.79 -2.26
C PHE A 117 -1.62 -6.83 -2.20
N GLY A 118 -1.05 -7.94 -1.77
CA GLY A 118 0.38 -8.13 -1.68
C GLY A 118 0.79 -9.09 -0.58
N ALA A 119 2.08 -9.16 -0.34
CA ALA A 119 2.63 -9.90 0.80
C ALA A 119 3.86 -9.18 1.35
N ALA A 120 4.17 -9.43 2.62
CA ALA A 120 5.33 -8.88 3.29
C ALA A 120 6.03 -9.95 4.14
N LEU A 121 7.34 -9.89 4.18
CA LEU A 121 8.17 -10.65 5.11
C LEU A 121 8.77 -9.67 6.12
N ASP A 122 8.42 -9.83 7.37
CA ASP A 122 8.93 -9.06 8.50
C ASP A 122 9.81 -9.94 9.37
N LEU A 123 11.03 -9.50 9.70
CA LEU A 123 11.93 -10.20 10.57
C LEU A 123 11.69 -9.81 12.03
N ASP A 124 11.79 -10.79 12.94
CA ASP A 124 11.70 -10.58 14.39
C ASP A 124 13.07 -10.17 14.96
N GLN A 125 13.64 -9.08 14.43
CA GLN A 125 14.93 -8.55 14.83
C GLN A 125 14.81 -7.06 15.15
N PRO A 126 15.57 -6.53 16.13
CA PRO A 126 15.66 -5.09 16.34
C PRO A 126 16.17 -4.38 15.08
N GLY A 127 15.55 -3.26 14.74
CA GLY A 127 15.93 -2.50 13.56
C GLY A 127 14.84 -1.56 13.08
N ILE A 128 15.02 -1.04 11.89
CA ILE A 128 14.06 -0.16 11.22
C ILE A 128 13.41 -0.93 10.07
N ARG A 129 12.08 -0.97 10.05
CA ARG A 129 11.31 -1.42 8.91
C ARG A 129 10.88 -0.22 8.07
N TYR A 130 11.23 -0.22 6.79
CA TYR A 130 10.87 0.84 5.86
C TYR A 130 9.99 0.33 4.74
N ASP A 131 8.76 0.83 4.67
CA ASP A 131 7.78 0.50 3.63
C ASP A 131 7.68 1.65 2.62
N ALA A 132 8.17 1.44 1.40
CA ALA A 132 8.04 2.41 0.30
C ALA A 132 6.73 2.16 -0.45
N LEU A 133 5.69 2.95 -0.14
CA LEU A 133 4.33 2.76 -0.66
C LEU A 133 3.96 3.73 -1.81
N GLY A 134 4.90 4.52 -2.29
CA GLY A 134 4.66 5.52 -3.32
C GLY A 134 4.44 4.93 -4.71
N LEU A 135 3.40 5.39 -5.40
CA LEU A 135 3.20 5.16 -6.83
C LEU A 135 3.80 6.34 -7.63
N PRO A 136 4.78 6.10 -8.53
CA PRO A 136 5.39 7.18 -9.31
C PRO A 136 4.36 7.97 -10.11
N GLY A 137 4.45 9.30 -10.05
CA GLY A 137 3.51 10.21 -10.75
C GLY A 137 2.18 10.45 -10.05
N SER A 138 1.92 9.82 -8.90
CA SER A 138 0.70 10.05 -8.14
C SER A 138 0.72 11.37 -7.37
N THR A 139 -0.47 11.80 -6.98
CA THR A 139 -0.73 12.95 -6.10
C THR A 139 -1.43 12.46 -4.83
N SER A 140 -1.48 13.29 -3.79
CA SER A 140 -2.26 13.02 -2.56
C SER A 140 -3.73 12.72 -2.83
N MET A 141 -4.27 13.23 -3.94
CA MET A 141 -5.64 12.96 -4.40
C MET A 141 -5.91 11.50 -4.75
N LEU A 142 -4.87 10.70 -4.96
CA LEU A 142 -5.01 9.26 -5.23
C LEU A 142 -5.68 8.55 -4.06
N ALA A 143 -5.37 8.97 -2.84
CA ALA A 143 -5.92 8.37 -1.62
C ALA A 143 -7.45 8.50 -1.49
N ASP A 144 -8.09 9.43 -2.20
CA ASP A 144 -9.55 9.55 -2.21
C ASP A 144 -10.24 8.37 -2.91
N GLY A 145 -9.55 7.70 -3.82
CA GLY A 145 -10.03 6.50 -4.49
C GLY A 145 -9.89 5.20 -3.69
N PHE A 146 -9.31 5.28 -2.48
CA PHE A 146 -9.16 4.12 -1.60
C PHE A 146 -10.38 3.96 -0.71
N ASP A 147 -10.83 2.72 -0.55
CA ASP A 147 -11.75 2.37 0.51
C ASP A 147 -11.05 2.58 1.87
N LYS A 148 -11.62 3.44 2.70
CA LYS A 148 -10.98 3.88 3.96
C LYS A 148 -10.88 2.77 5.00
N ASP A 149 -11.82 1.83 4.99
CA ASP A 149 -11.82 0.72 5.93
C ASP A 149 -10.81 -0.34 5.51
N VAL A 150 -10.74 -0.63 4.21
CA VAL A 150 -9.73 -1.52 3.63
C VAL A 150 -8.33 -0.95 3.84
N LEU A 151 -8.14 0.35 3.62
CA LEU A 151 -6.86 1.01 3.83
C LEU A 151 -6.46 0.98 5.31
N ALA A 152 -7.36 1.35 6.22
CA ALA A 152 -7.07 1.37 7.65
C ALA A 152 -6.67 -0.01 8.18
N ARG A 153 -7.39 -1.07 7.78
CA ARG A 153 -7.06 -2.45 8.18
C ARG A 153 -5.67 -2.90 7.74
N GLN A 154 -5.24 -2.49 6.56
CA GLN A 154 -3.90 -2.82 6.07
C GLN A 154 -2.82 -2.00 6.78
N LEU A 155 -3.09 -0.74 7.10
CA LEU A 155 -2.20 0.11 7.89
C LEU A 155 -2.05 -0.41 9.33
N GLU A 156 -3.17 -0.77 10.00
CA GLU A 156 -3.17 -1.40 11.32
C GLU A 156 -2.23 -2.62 11.35
N ALA A 157 -2.29 -3.46 10.32
CA ALA A 157 -1.44 -4.66 10.23
C ALA A 157 0.06 -4.35 10.00
N ARG A 158 0.42 -3.12 9.63
CA ARG A 158 1.83 -2.70 9.49
C ARG A 158 2.42 -2.15 10.78
N GLU A 159 1.59 -1.76 11.76
CA GLU A 159 2.06 -1.26 13.07
C GLU A 159 3.18 -0.22 12.92
N ALA A 160 2.93 0.80 12.07
CA ALA A 160 3.95 1.80 11.79
C ALA A 160 4.09 2.81 12.93
N ASP A 161 5.32 3.15 13.34
CA ASP A 161 5.60 4.20 14.33
C ASP A 161 5.58 5.59 13.68
N LEU A 162 5.90 5.68 12.39
CA LEU A 162 5.99 6.94 11.65
C LEU A 162 5.42 6.81 10.24
N TYR A 163 4.53 7.71 9.89
CA TYR A 163 4.10 7.93 8.52
C TYR A 163 4.80 9.12 7.90
N VAL A 164 5.41 8.93 6.73
CA VAL A 164 6.03 10.01 5.96
C VAL A 164 5.19 10.28 4.72
N LEU A 165 4.55 11.44 4.66
CA LEU A 165 3.78 11.88 3.51
C LEU A 165 4.63 12.82 2.65
N PHE A 166 5.17 12.28 1.56
CA PHE A 166 6.01 13.00 0.62
C PHE A 166 5.29 13.16 -0.73
N TYR A 167 4.29 14.02 -0.74
CA TYR A 167 3.56 14.46 -1.93
C TYR A 167 3.82 15.95 -2.21
N GLY A 168 3.22 16.45 -3.29
CA GLY A 168 3.27 17.88 -3.63
C GLY A 168 4.01 18.19 -4.92
N THR A 169 5.03 17.40 -5.28
CA THR A 169 5.80 17.62 -6.51
C THR A 169 4.91 17.50 -7.76
N ASN A 170 4.00 16.53 -7.81
CA ASN A 170 3.09 16.38 -8.93
C ASN A 170 1.93 17.37 -8.87
N GLU A 171 1.42 17.69 -7.69
CA GLU A 171 0.44 18.76 -7.46
C GLU A 171 0.94 20.12 -7.91
N SER A 172 2.23 20.40 -7.72
CA SER A 172 2.84 21.68 -8.12
C SER A 172 2.73 21.98 -9.61
N ALA A 173 2.58 20.95 -10.44
CA ALA A 173 2.41 21.09 -11.90
C ALA A 173 0.99 21.48 -12.32
N ILE A 174 0.01 21.40 -11.44
CA ILE A 174 -1.39 21.73 -11.73
C ILE A 174 -1.54 23.25 -11.81
N ALA A 175 -1.87 23.78 -12.99
CA ALA A 175 -1.85 25.23 -13.26
C ALA A 175 -2.85 26.03 -12.40
N LYS A 176 -3.97 25.43 -11.98
CA LYS A 176 -5.00 26.04 -11.13
C LYS A 176 -5.33 25.09 -9.99
N LEU A 177 -4.34 24.83 -9.15
CA LEU A 177 -4.52 24.01 -7.95
C LEU A 177 -5.42 24.74 -6.94
N ASP A 178 -6.52 24.11 -6.57
CA ASP A 178 -7.39 24.59 -5.49
C ASP A 178 -6.75 24.24 -4.13
N PRO A 179 -6.34 25.23 -3.32
CA PRO A 179 -5.70 25.01 -2.02
C PRO A 179 -6.62 24.29 -1.04
N GLU A 180 -7.91 24.58 -1.05
CA GLU A 180 -8.87 23.97 -0.13
C GLU A 180 -9.14 22.52 -0.50
N ARG A 181 -9.16 22.20 -1.78
CA ARG A 181 -9.24 20.81 -2.23
C ARG A 181 -8.01 20.03 -1.80
N LEU A 182 -6.81 20.59 -1.98
CA LEU A 182 -5.57 19.98 -1.53
C LEU A 182 -5.60 19.70 -0.02
N ARG A 183 -6.02 20.70 0.78
CA ARG A 183 -6.17 20.58 2.23
C ARG A 183 -7.13 19.46 2.63
N ARG A 184 -8.29 19.35 1.98
CA ARG A 184 -9.27 18.28 2.24
C ARG A 184 -8.69 16.89 1.97
N HIS A 185 -7.90 16.69 0.89
CA HIS A 185 -7.27 15.41 0.59
C HIS A 185 -6.30 14.97 1.68
N TYR A 186 -5.41 15.88 2.10
CA TYR A 186 -4.48 15.61 3.20
C TYR A 186 -5.20 15.30 4.51
N ARG A 187 -6.20 16.09 4.89
CA ARG A 187 -6.98 15.83 6.11
C ARG A 187 -7.69 14.47 6.07
N SER A 188 -8.26 14.11 4.93
CA SER A 188 -8.89 12.79 4.73
C SER A 188 -7.88 11.65 4.91
N LEU A 189 -6.68 11.80 4.37
CA LEU A 189 -5.60 10.81 4.53
C LEU A 189 -5.14 10.75 5.99
N LEU A 190 -4.81 11.88 6.60
CA LEU A 190 -4.41 11.97 8.02
C LEU A 190 -5.45 11.36 8.96
N ALA A 191 -6.74 11.60 8.74
CA ALA A 191 -7.80 10.97 9.51
C ALA A 191 -7.79 9.45 9.39
N THR A 192 -7.48 8.91 8.21
CA THR A 192 -7.37 7.46 8.01
C THR A 192 -6.14 6.89 8.72
N LEU A 193 -4.99 7.56 8.65
CA LEU A 193 -3.77 7.16 9.34
C LEU A 193 -3.95 7.15 10.86
N ARG A 194 -4.50 8.23 11.43
CA ARG A 194 -4.79 8.34 12.87
C ARG A 194 -5.77 7.28 13.37
N ARG A 195 -6.77 6.92 12.55
CA ARG A 195 -7.71 5.85 12.88
C ARG A 195 -7.02 4.49 12.92
N ALA A 196 -6.12 4.23 11.98
CA ALA A 196 -5.40 2.96 11.86
C ALA A 196 -4.31 2.82 12.94
N SER A 197 -3.63 3.91 13.28
CA SER A 197 -2.48 3.92 14.19
C SER A 197 -2.47 5.23 14.99
N PRO A 198 -3.27 5.32 16.08
CA PRO A 198 -3.43 6.56 16.86
C PRO A 198 -2.15 7.08 17.49
N GLU A 199 -1.23 6.18 17.83
CA GLU A 199 0.04 6.49 18.51
C GLU A 199 1.20 6.81 17.55
N SER A 200 0.97 6.71 16.23
CA SER A 200 2.01 6.95 15.24
C SER A 200 2.20 8.43 14.97
N ASP A 201 3.46 8.82 14.84
CA ASP A 201 3.81 10.15 14.35
C ASP A 201 3.57 10.29 12.84
N CYS A 202 3.44 11.53 12.38
CA CYS A 202 3.33 11.83 10.95
C CYS A 202 4.23 13.00 10.57
N LEU A 203 5.06 12.79 9.54
CA LEU A 203 5.94 13.79 8.95
C LEU A 203 5.40 14.20 7.57
N LEU A 204 5.21 15.51 7.36
CA LEU A 204 4.92 16.08 6.06
C LEU A 204 6.21 16.57 5.40
N ILE A 205 6.58 15.98 4.27
CA ILE A 205 7.69 16.48 3.45
C ILE A 205 7.11 17.24 2.25
N GLY A 206 7.53 18.50 2.10
CA GLY A 206 7.12 19.36 0.99
C GLY A 206 7.68 18.89 -0.35
N PRO A 207 7.19 19.48 -1.46
CA PRO A 207 7.66 19.14 -2.80
C PRO A 207 9.14 19.51 -2.98
N THR A 208 9.83 18.71 -3.79
CA THR A 208 11.13 19.10 -4.33
C THR A 208 10.98 20.25 -5.33
N ASP A 209 12.06 21.00 -5.57
CA ASP A 209 12.09 22.00 -6.64
C ASP A 209 11.69 21.39 -7.98
N ARG A 210 10.75 22.03 -8.64
CA ARG A 210 10.27 21.61 -9.95
C ARG A 210 10.28 22.77 -10.92
N LEU A 211 11.13 22.65 -11.92
CA LEU A 211 11.23 23.61 -13.03
C LEU A 211 10.66 23.01 -14.31
N LYS A 212 10.05 23.84 -15.12
CA LYS A 212 9.66 23.49 -16.50
C LYS A 212 10.24 24.49 -17.49
N LYS A 213 10.56 24.01 -18.69
CA LYS A 213 11.02 24.87 -19.76
C LYS A 213 9.83 25.55 -20.45
N GLN A 214 9.80 26.85 -20.48
CA GLN A 214 8.80 27.67 -21.16
C GLN A 214 9.49 28.78 -21.94
N ASN A 215 9.30 28.84 -23.25
CA ASN A 215 9.96 29.85 -24.14
C ASN A 215 11.48 29.95 -23.90
N ALA A 216 12.16 28.80 -23.91
CA ALA A 216 13.59 28.65 -23.64
C ALA A 216 14.08 29.06 -22.24
N ARG A 217 13.19 29.44 -21.31
CA ARG A 217 13.51 29.77 -19.91
C ARG A 217 13.03 28.69 -18.98
N TRP A 218 13.77 28.45 -17.89
CA TRP A 218 13.32 27.62 -16.78
C TRP A 218 12.44 28.47 -15.86
N VAL A 219 11.23 28.00 -15.63
CA VAL A 219 10.25 28.62 -14.72
C VAL A 219 9.79 27.63 -13.68
N GLU A 220 9.51 28.10 -12.49
CA GLU A 220 8.96 27.26 -11.41
C GLU A 220 7.62 26.65 -11.81
N ALA A 221 7.31 25.49 -11.20
CA ALA A 221 6.01 24.88 -11.36
C ALA A 221 4.90 25.81 -10.84
N PRO A 222 3.76 25.93 -11.56
CA PRO A 222 2.80 27.02 -11.35
C PRO A 222 2.17 27.05 -9.96
N SER A 223 2.11 25.93 -9.25
CA SER A 223 1.47 25.85 -7.94
C SER A 223 2.40 25.45 -6.81
N ILE A 224 3.73 25.49 -7.00
CA ILE A 224 4.70 25.03 -5.99
C ILE A 224 4.56 25.82 -4.66
N ASN A 225 4.45 27.16 -4.74
CA ASN A 225 4.28 28.01 -3.57
C ASN A 225 2.93 27.77 -2.86
N THR A 226 1.88 27.45 -3.63
CA THR A 226 0.57 27.09 -3.06
C THR A 226 0.66 25.79 -2.27
N VAL A 227 1.33 24.77 -2.82
CA VAL A 227 1.54 23.48 -2.13
C VAL A 227 2.32 23.68 -0.83
N ILE A 228 3.49 24.36 -0.91
CA ILE A 228 4.33 24.60 0.27
C ILE A 228 3.56 25.34 1.38
N ARG A 229 2.81 26.38 1.02
CA ARG A 229 2.01 27.13 1.97
C ARG A 229 0.95 26.25 2.65
N VAL A 230 0.18 25.48 1.85
CA VAL A 230 -0.87 24.60 2.38
C VAL A 230 -0.29 23.54 3.31
N LEU A 231 0.83 22.93 2.96
CA LEU A 231 1.44 21.87 3.79
C LEU A 231 1.98 22.46 5.11
N ARG A 232 2.62 23.64 5.08
CA ARG A 232 3.09 24.31 6.30
C ARG A 232 1.95 24.69 7.24
N GLU A 233 0.86 25.23 6.68
CA GLU A 233 -0.34 25.58 7.46
C GLU A 233 -0.95 24.32 8.07
N LEU A 234 -1.11 23.26 7.27
CA LEU A 234 -1.67 21.99 7.70
C LEU A 234 -0.83 21.33 8.80
N ALA A 235 0.50 21.32 8.65
CA ALA A 235 1.38 20.77 9.68
C ALA A 235 1.20 21.46 11.04
N ARG A 236 1.07 22.81 11.03
CA ARG A 236 0.82 23.57 12.27
C ARG A 236 -0.55 23.30 12.86
N GLU A 237 -1.60 23.29 12.02
CA GLU A 237 -2.99 23.05 12.44
C GLU A 237 -3.19 21.65 13.03
N GLU A 238 -2.52 20.66 12.47
CA GLU A 238 -2.65 19.24 12.83
C GLU A 238 -1.57 18.77 13.84
N GLY A 239 -0.65 19.64 14.24
CA GLY A 239 0.44 19.31 15.17
C GLY A 239 1.44 18.30 14.64
N LEU A 240 1.74 18.35 13.33
CA LEU A 240 2.61 17.39 12.66
C LEU A 240 4.05 17.87 12.58
N LEU A 241 4.97 16.93 12.44
CA LEU A 241 6.35 17.22 12.05
C LEU A 241 6.39 17.76 10.59
N SER A 242 7.25 18.74 10.33
CA SER A 242 7.36 19.35 8.98
C SER A 242 8.78 19.88 8.72
#